data_e87c9fa8297d3fe2bbda3e5f1e9bacbd
#
_entry.id   e87c9fa8297d3fe2bbda3e5f1e9bacbd
#
_cell.length_a   1.000
_cell.length_b   1.000
_cell.length_c   1.000
_cell.angle_alpha   90.00
_cell.angle_beta   90.00
_cell.angle_gamma   90.00
#
_symmetry.space_group_name_H-M   'P 1'
#
loop_
_entity.id
_entity.type
_entity.pdbx_description
1 polymer ?
#
loop_
_entity_poly.entity_id
_entity_poly.type
_entity_poly.pdbx_seq_one_letter_code
_entity_poly.pdbx_strand_id
1 'polypeptide(L)'
;MRAWHFVGETLRDGSPIPADGVPLKYDRPIHICESGYHASLNPFDALQYAPGNTLCLVDVSGKTIHQSDKLVAEERTIIVRMDATTLLHWYAKQQALSVIHLWNPPEIVLDFLMGDDEAAQAAQAAAQAARGAAQAAAWGAQAAWAAQAARGAAQA
;
A
#
# COMPACT_ATOMS: atom_id res chain seq x y z
N MET A 1 13.44 -9.28 20.75
CA MET A 1 12.85 -10.33 19.86
C MET A 1 12.81 -9.78 18.45
N ARG A 2 13.20 -10.58 17.44
CA ARG A 2 13.19 -10.16 16.03
C ARG A 2 11.78 -10.19 15.45
N ALA A 3 11.45 -9.15 14.67
CA ALA A 3 10.17 -9.01 13.99
C ALA A 3 10.35 -8.19 12.70
N TRP A 4 9.29 -8.06 11.91
CA TRP A 4 9.24 -7.35 10.65
C TRP A 4 8.31 -6.15 10.73
N HIS A 5 8.70 -5.07 10.07
CA HIS A 5 7.89 -3.86 9.98
C HIS A 5 8.16 -3.14 8.66
N PHE A 6 7.14 -2.56 8.06
CA PHE A 6 7.31 -1.66 6.93
C PHE A 6 7.24 -0.21 7.40
N VAL A 7 8.05 0.65 6.82
CA VAL A 7 8.00 2.09 7.05
C VAL A 7 7.71 2.85 5.76
N GLY A 8 7.04 3.99 5.89
CA GLY A 8 6.87 4.98 4.83
C GLY A 8 7.91 6.09 4.94
N GLU A 9 7.50 7.33 4.65
CA GLU A 9 8.35 8.51 4.76
C GLU A 9 8.51 8.98 6.21
N THR A 10 7.47 8.78 7.03
CA THR A 10 7.43 9.17 8.45
C THR A 10 6.85 8.05 9.30
N LEU A 11 7.02 8.15 10.61
CA LEU A 11 6.27 7.38 11.58
C LEU A 11 4.78 7.81 11.57
N ARG A 12 3.93 7.02 12.22
CA ARG A 12 2.46 7.26 12.26
C ARG A 12 2.09 8.64 12.85
N ASP A 13 2.92 9.19 13.73
CA ASP A 13 2.72 10.49 14.36
C ASP A 13 3.33 11.65 13.56
N GLY A 14 3.86 11.38 12.37
CA GLY A 14 4.51 12.36 11.50
C GLY A 14 5.99 12.62 11.83
N SER A 15 6.54 12.00 12.88
CA SER A 15 7.95 12.13 13.19
C SER A 15 8.85 11.39 12.19
N PRO A 16 10.12 11.80 12.03
CA PRO A 16 11.03 11.14 11.10
C PRO A 16 11.33 9.70 11.53
N ILE A 17 11.55 8.84 10.53
CA ILE A 17 12.01 7.46 10.79
C ILE A 17 13.40 7.52 11.41
N PRO A 18 13.64 6.87 12.57
CA PRO A 18 14.96 6.90 13.22
C PRO A 18 16.03 6.21 12.37
N ALA A 19 17.28 6.56 12.59
CA ALA A 19 18.40 5.83 12.01
C ALA A 19 18.44 4.37 12.53
N ASP A 20 19.10 3.49 11.77
CA ASP A 20 19.28 2.09 12.18
C ASP A 20 20.08 2.03 13.49
N GLY A 21 19.70 1.14 14.38
CA GLY A 21 20.28 1.01 15.71
C GLY A 21 19.75 1.98 16.76
N VAL A 22 18.96 2.99 16.38
CA VAL A 22 18.38 3.96 17.34
C VAL A 22 17.07 3.40 17.89
N PRO A 23 16.97 3.18 19.24
CA PRO A 23 15.77 2.66 19.85
C PRO A 23 14.67 3.72 19.93
N LEU A 24 13.47 3.34 19.55
CA LEU A 24 12.24 4.05 19.87
C LEU A 24 11.69 3.49 21.18
N LYS A 25 11.30 4.36 22.10
CA LYS A 25 10.71 4.00 23.40
C LYS A 25 9.35 4.63 23.57
N TYR A 26 8.39 3.85 24.02
CA TYR A 26 7.04 4.26 24.33
C TYR A 26 6.77 4.06 25.81
N ASP A 27 6.60 5.16 26.52
CA ASP A 27 6.53 5.22 28.01
C ASP A 27 5.11 5.28 28.55
N ARG A 28 4.10 5.09 27.69
CA ARG A 28 2.68 5.02 28.04
C ARG A 28 2.14 3.61 27.84
N PRO A 29 0.95 3.26 28.36
CA PRO A 29 0.33 1.97 28.12
C PRO A 29 0.22 1.66 26.63
N ILE A 30 0.62 0.43 26.26
CA ILE A 30 0.54 -0.07 24.88
C ILE A 30 -0.78 -0.80 24.66
N HIS A 31 -1.39 -0.55 23.47
CA HIS A 31 -2.63 -1.19 23.05
C HIS A 31 -2.52 -1.58 21.57
N ILE A 32 -2.95 -2.77 21.22
CA ILE A 32 -2.99 -3.24 19.82
C ILE A 32 -3.83 -2.27 18.99
N CYS A 33 -3.31 -1.89 17.83
CA CYS A 33 -3.87 -0.95 16.85
C CYS A 33 -3.96 0.52 17.30
N GLU A 34 -3.72 0.83 18.56
CA GLU A 34 -3.89 2.18 19.11
C GLU A 34 -2.55 2.83 19.47
N SER A 35 -1.74 2.18 20.30
CA SER A 35 -0.56 2.80 20.89
C SER A 35 0.60 1.82 21.05
N GLY A 36 1.84 2.33 21.01
CA GLY A 36 3.08 1.55 21.01
C GLY A 36 3.59 1.23 19.61
N TYR A 37 4.68 0.46 19.54
CA TYR A 37 5.36 0.14 18.29
C TYR A 37 4.94 -1.22 17.76
N HIS A 38 4.25 -1.21 16.63
CA HIS A 38 3.75 -2.43 15.98
C HIS A 38 4.82 -3.09 15.13
N ALA A 39 4.76 -4.42 15.06
CA ALA A 39 5.55 -5.26 14.17
C ALA A 39 4.82 -6.59 13.95
N SER A 40 5.33 -7.47 13.07
CA SER A 40 4.81 -8.81 12.84
C SER A 40 5.94 -9.83 12.84
N LEU A 41 5.67 -11.04 13.29
CA LEU A 41 6.66 -12.11 13.29
C LEU A 41 6.92 -12.65 11.87
N ASN A 42 5.94 -12.52 10.99
CA ASN A 42 6.01 -12.92 9.59
C ASN A 42 6.03 -11.66 8.70
N PRO A 43 6.93 -11.54 7.71
CA PRO A 43 6.98 -10.40 6.80
C PRO A 43 5.71 -10.22 5.96
N PHE A 44 4.99 -11.29 5.62
CA PHE A 44 3.71 -11.19 4.90
C PHE A 44 2.60 -10.60 5.76
N ASP A 45 2.62 -10.87 7.07
CA ASP A 45 1.69 -10.23 8.00
C ASP A 45 2.03 -8.74 8.14
N ALA A 46 3.33 -8.39 8.20
CA ALA A 46 3.76 -7.00 8.22
C ALA A 46 3.34 -6.24 6.95
N LEU A 47 3.33 -6.90 5.78
CA LEU A 47 2.93 -6.31 4.49
C LEU A 47 1.49 -5.80 4.49
N GLN A 48 0.58 -6.44 5.21
CA GLN A 48 -0.82 -5.99 5.32
C GLN A 48 -0.96 -4.59 5.94
N TYR A 49 0.05 -4.15 6.68
CA TYR A 49 0.09 -2.87 7.41
C TYR A 49 1.13 -1.90 6.84
N ALA A 50 1.68 -2.19 5.66
CA ALA A 50 2.77 -1.44 5.07
C ALA A 50 2.34 -0.03 4.64
N PRO A 51 2.91 1.05 5.21
CA PRO A 51 2.66 2.41 4.74
C PRO A 51 3.53 2.80 3.54
N GLY A 52 4.50 1.98 3.19
CA GLY A 52 5.45 2.17 2.10
C GLY A 52 6.23 0.90 1.81
N ASN A 53 7.24 0.99 0.94
CA ASN A 53 7.96 -0.17 0.41
C ASN A 53 9.28 -0.49 1.15
N THR A 54 9.62 0.25 2.21
CA THR A 54 10.83 -0.02 2.99
C THR A 54 10.56 -1.09 4.04
N LEU A 55 11.07 -2.29 3.82
CA LEU A 55 11.00 -3.40 4.76
C LEU A 55 12.13 -3.29 5.79
N CYS A 56 11.78 -3.41 7.07
CA CYS A 56 12.70 -3.36 8.18
C CYS A 56 12.68 -4.68 8.97
N LEU A 57 13.86 -5.23 9.24
CA LEU A 57 14.04 -6.15 10.35
C LEU A 57 14.20 -5.31 11.62
N VAL A 58 13.38 -5.55 12.61
CA VAL A 58 13.37 -4.81 13.86
C VAL A 58 13.64 -5.73 15.06
N ASP A 59 14.24 -5.16 16.10
CA ASP A 59 14.28 -5.76 17.42
C ASP A 59 13.22 -5.08 18.29
N VAL A 60 12.35 -5.86 18.92
CA VAL A 60 11.30 -5.39 19.82
C VAL A 60 11.55 -5.89 21.24
N SER A 61 11.36 -5.01 22.22
CA SER A 61 11.63 -5.26 23.63
C SER A 61 10.65 -4.54 24.56
N GLY A 62 10.84 -4.69 25.85
CA GLY A 62 9.88 -4.23 26.86
C GLY A 62 8.65 -5.12 26.91
N LYS A 63 7.55 -4.58 27.40
CA LYS A 63 6.25 -5.27 27.38
C LYS A 63 5.77 -5.46 25.96
N THR A 64 5.25 -6.64 25.64
CA THR A 64 4.69 -6.96 24.32
C THR A 64 3.29 -7.54 24.47
N ILE A 65 2.42 -7.21 23.51
CA ILE A 65 1.09 -7.80 23.37
C ILE A 65 1.00 -8.40 21.98
N HIS A 66 0.58 -9.65 21.87
CA HIS A 66 0.57 -10.41 20.61
C HIS A 66 -0.86 -10.67 20.15
N GLN A 67 -1.03 -10.64 18.83
CA GLN A 67 -2.17 -11.20 18.09
C GLN A 67 -1.65 -12.22 17.06
N SER A 68 -2.55 -12.79 16.28
CA SER A 68 -2.20 -13.82 15.28
C SER A 68 -1.24 -13.33 14.21
N ASP A 69 -1.36 -12.08 13.78
CA ASP A 69 -0.69 -11.47 12.61
C ASP A 69 0.22 -10.30 12.96
N LYS A 70 0.15 -9.80 14.20
CA LYS A 70 0.91 -8.63 14.66
C LYS A 70 1.17 -8.67 16.15
N LEU A 71 2.10 -7.82 16.55
CA LEU A 71 2.37 -7.51 17.95
C LEU A 71 2.55 -6.01 18.13
N VAL A 72 2.43 -5.56 19.37
CA VAL A 72 2.83 -4.21 19.79
C VAL A 72 3.82 -4.33 20.95
N ALA A 73 4.82 -3.43 20.99
CA ALA A 73 5.87 -3.42 22.00
C ALA A 73 6.10 -1.99 22.53
N GLU A 74 6.68 -1.91 23.73
CA GLU A 74 7.12 -0.65 24.31
C GLU A 74 8.38 -0.09 23.61
N GLU A 75 9.24 -0.97 23.08
CA GLU A 75 10.47 -0.57 22.43
C GLU A 75 10.59 -1.25 21.06
N ARG A 76 11.13 -0.49 20.07
CA ARG A 76 11.46 -1.01 18.75
C ARG A 76 12.70 -0.33 18.21
N THR A 77 13.64 -1.13 17.72
CA THR A 77 14.88 -0.67 17.07
C THR A 77 14.95 -1.25 15.67
N ILE A 78 15.16 -0.42 14.67
CA ILE A 78 15.43 -0.89 13.31
C ILE A 78 16.87 -1.42 13.29
N ILE A 79 17.04 -2.68 12.89
CA ILE A 79 18.36 -3.32 12.80
C ILE A 79 18.93 -3.14 11.40
N VAL A 80 18.10 -3.33 10.39
CA VAL A 80 18.44 -3.14 8.98
C VAL A 80 17.16 -2.87 8.20
N ARG A 81 17.25 -2.06 7.17
CA ARG A 81 16.17 -1.76 6.23
C ARG A 81 16.61 -2.02 4.80
N MET A 82 15.64 -2.34 3.96
CA MET A 82 15.84 -2.50 2.53
C MET A 82 14.66 -1.92 1.76
N ASP A 83 14.94 -1.38 0.59
CA ASP A 83 13.88 -1.08 -0.38
C ASP A 83 13.37 -2.40 -0.96
N ALA A 84 12.12 -2.72 -0.68
CA ALA A 84 11.46 -3.93 -1.13
C ALA A 84 10.63 -3.71 -2.42
N THR A 85 10.72 -2.55 -3.07
CA THR A 85 9.89 -2.20 -4.24
C THR A 85 9.95 -3.27 -5.33
N THR A 86 11.15 -3.64 -5.76
CA THR A 86 11.33 -4.67 -6.80
C THR A 86 10.80 -6.03 -6.36
N LEU A 87 11.05 -6.43 -5.11
CA LEU A 87 10.55 -7.69 -4.55
C LEU A 87 9.03 -7.71 -4.48
N LEU A 88 8.40 -6.62 -4.04
CA LEU A 88 6.95 -6.51 -3.95
C LEU A 88 6.28 -6.52 -5.32
N HIS A 89 6.87 -5.84 -6.32
CA HIS A 89 6.40 -5.89 -7.71
C HIS A 89 6.48 -7.31 -8.28
N TRP A 90 7.63 -7.97 -8.10
CA TRP A 90 7.79 -9.36 -8.51
C TRP A 90 6.76 -10.28 -7.84
N TYR A 91 6.59 -10.15 -6.53
CA TYR A 91 5.61 -10.94 -5.78
C TYR A 91 4.18 -10.71 -6.29
N ALA A 92 3.78 -9.45 -6.51
CA ALA A 92 2.46 -9.12 -7.05
C ALA A 92 2.23 -9.74 -8.45
N LYS A 93 3.25 -9.69 -9.34
CA LYS A 93 3.21 -10.34 -10.65
C LYS A 93 3.03 -11.86 -10.51
N GLN A 94 3.77 -12.53 -9.61
CA GLN A 94 3.64 -13.97 -9.38
C GLN A 94 2.23 -14.34 -8.87
N GLN A 95 1.66 -13.56 -7.96
CA GLN A 95 0.28 -13.79 -7.49
C GLN A 95 -0.74 -13.63 -8.63
N ALA A 96 -0.61 -12.60 -9.47
CA ALA A 96 -1.48 -12.40 -10.62
C ALA A 96 -1.36 -13.55 -11.63
N LEU A 97 -0.15 -14.01 -11.94
CA LEU A 97 0.11 -15.15 -12.83
C LEU A 97 -0.48 -16.47 -12.27
N SER A 98 -0.45 -16.67 -10.96
CA SER A 98 -0.97 -17.90 -10.35
C SER A 98 -2.48 -18.09 -10.57
N VAL A 99 -3.21 -17.02 -10.78
CA VAL A 99 -4.67 -17.02 -11.00
C VAL A 99 -5.07 -16.61 -12.43
N ILE A 100 -4.11 -16.44 -13.33
CA ILE A 100 -4.33 -15.97 -14.70
C ILE A 100 -5.31 -16.87 -15.49
N HIS A 101 -5.32 -18.16 -15.17
CA HIS A 101 -6.18 -19.16 -15.79
C HIS A 101 -7.67 -18.99 -15.46
N LEU A 102 -8.03 -18.14 -14.49
CA LEU A 102 -9.41 -17.89 -14.06
C LEU A 102 -10.15 -16.87 -14.94
N TRP A 103 -9.44 -16.18 -15.84
CA TRP A 103 -10.01 -15.18 -16.72
C TRP A 103 -9.22 -15.06 -18.03
N ASN A 104 -9.72 -14.29 -18.99
CA ASN A 104 -9.04 -14.03 -20.26
C ASN A 104 -8.48 -12.60 -20.26
N PRO A 105 -7.22 -12.37 -19.83
CA PRO A 105 -6.65 -11.04 -19.74
C PRO A 105 -6.36 -10.46 -21.13
N PRO A 106 -6.43 -9.12 -21.31
CA PRO A 106 -5.88 -8.46 -22.48
C PRO A 106 -4.39 -8.78 -22.66
N GLU A 107 -3.91 -8.84 -23.91
CA GLU A 107 -2.53 -9.15 -24.26
C GLU A 107 -1.52 -8.24 -23.52
N ILE A 108 -1.78 -6.95 -23.46
CA ILE A 108 -0.96 -5.97 -22.72
C ILE A 108 -0.78 -6.29 -21.23
N VAL A 109 -1.75 -6.96 -20.61
CA VAL A 109 -1.64 -7.41 -19.22
C VAL A 109 -0.72 -8.63 -19.12
N LEU A 110 -0.79 -9.54 -20.08
CA LEU A 110 0.11 -10.70 -20.15
C LEU A 110 1.56 -10.24 -20.34
N ASP A 111 1.81 -9.34 -21.29
CA ASP A 111 3.15 -8.79 -21.57
C ASP A 111 3.74 -8.11 -20.32
N PHE A 112 2.95 -7.30 -19.63
CA PHE A 112 3.36 -6.71 -18.35
C PHE A 112 3.71 -7.77 -17.28
N LEU A 113 2.88 -8.78 -17.12
CA LEU A 113 3.12 -9.83 -16.12
C LEU A 113 4.32 -10.70 -16.46
N MET A 114 4.59 -10.91 -17.75
CA MET A 114 5.74 -11.69 -18.24
C MET A 114 7.07 -10.90 -18.21
N GLY A 115 7.04 -9.63 -17.88
CA GLY A 115 8.26 -8.85 -17.61
C GLY A 115 8.64 -7.85 -18.72
N ASP A 116 7.73 -7.54 -19.64
CA ASP A 116 7.95 -6.47 -20.62
C ASP A 116 7.76 -5.10 -19.95
N ASP A 117 8.85 -4.37 -19.74
CA ASP A 117 8.82 -3.05 -19.09
C ASP A 117 8.22 -1.96 -20.02
N GLU A 118 8.28 -2.11 -21.35
CA GLU A 118 7.60 -1.21 -22.30
C GLU A 118 6.08 -1.43 -22.23
N ALA A 119 5.64 -2.68 -22.15
CA ALA A 119 4.24 -3.02 -21.92
C ALA A 119 3.72 -2.47 -20.58
N ALA A 120 4.55 -2.43 -19.54
CA ALA A 120 4.22 -1.84 -18.25
C ALA A 120 3.89 -0.34 -18.38
N GLN A 121 4.71 0.41 -19.08
CA GLN A 121 4.51 1.85 -19.32
C GLN A 121 3.27 2.09 -20.19
N ALA A 122 3.09 1.30 -21.24
CA ALA A 122 1.93 1.37 -22.12
C ALA A 122 0.64 1.03 -21.39
N ALA A 123 0.63 0.02 -20.53
CA ALA A 123 -0.51 -0.36 -19.69
C ALA A 123 -0.89 0.75 -18.71
N GLN A 124 0.09 1.39 -18.07
CA GLN A 124 -0.14 2.53 -17.19
C GLN A 124 -0.73 3.72 -17.94
N ALA A 125 -0.17 4.05 -19.12
CA ALA A 125 -0.66 5.14 -19.96
C ALA A 125 -2.10 4.87 -20.43
N ALA A 126 -2.40 3.65 -20.87
CA ALA A 126 -3.73 3.23 -21.29
C ALA A 126 -4.74 3.31 -20.13
N ALA A 127 -4.37 2.87 -18.93
CA ALA A 127 -5.20 2.96 -17.74
C ALA A 127 -5.49 4.41 -17.33
N GLN A 128 -4.51 5.28 -17.42
CA GLN A 128 -4.68 6.73 -17.16
C GLN A 128 -5.59 7.39 -18.20
N ALA A 129 -5.41 7.07 -19.48
CA ALA A 129 -6.26 7.56 -20.55
C ALA A 129 -7.73 7.11 -20.38
N ALA A 130 -7.94 5.84 -20.04
CA ALA A 130 -9.27 5.30 -19.78
C ALA A 130 -9.96 5.97 -18.58
N ARG A 131 -9.23 6.24 -17.48
CA ARG A 131 -9.74 7.00 -16.34
C ARG A 131 -10.11 8.42 -16.70
N GLY A 132 -9.26 9.11 -17.49
CA GLY A 132 -9.53 10.46 -17.98
C GLY A 132 -10.76 10.52 -18.88
N ALA A 133 -10.92 9.55 -19.79
CA ALA A 133 -12.09 9.45 -20.64
C ALA A 133 -13.38 9.19 -19.85
N ALA A 134 -13.33 8.31 -18.84
CA ALA A 134 -14.48 8.04 -17.96
C ALA A 134 -14.88 9.29 -17.14
N GLN A 135 -13.92 10.05 -16.63
CA GLN A 135 -14.20 11.31 -15.93
C GLN A 135 -14.80 12.37 -16.87
N ALA A 136 -14.26 12.52 -18.08
CA ALA A 136 -14.80 13.45 -19.05
C ALA A 136 -16.24 13.09 -19.47
N ALA A 137 -16.54 11.80 -19.65
CA ALA A 137 -17.88 11.31 -19.93
C ALA A 137 -18.86 11.59 -18.77
N ALA A 138 -18.42 11.40 -17.53
CA ALA A 138 -19.24 11.71 -16.34
C ALA A 138 -19.55 13.20 -16.23
N TRP A 139 -18.59 14.08 -16.51
CA TRP A 139 -18.81 15.53 -16.52
C TRP A 139 -19.72 15.97 -17.69
N GLY A 140 -19.56 15.37 -18.86
CA GLY A 140 -20.46 15.60 -20.00
C GLY A 140 -21.90 15.22 -19.68
N ALA A 141 -22.13 14.11 -19.01
CA ALA A 141 -23.45 13.67 -18.58
C ALA A 141 -24.06 14.63 -17.53
N GLN A 142 -23.27 15.11 -16.56
CA GLN A 142 -23.73 16.10 -15.59
C GLN A 142 -24.10 17.44 -16.23
N ALA A 143 -23.30 17.92 -17.18
CA ALA A 143 -23.58 19.15 -17.91
C ALA A 143 -24.85 19.05 -18.77
N ALA A 144 -25.06 17.90 -19.42
CA ALA A 144 -26.27 17.63 -20.19
C ALA A 144 -27.52 17.61 -19.31
N TRP A 145 -27.41 17.00 -18.11
CA TRP A 145 -28.50 16.97 -17.13
C TRP A 145 -28.86 18.38 -16.60
N ALA A 146 -27.85 19.21 -16.29
CA ALA A 146 -28.05 20.59 -15.85
C ALA A 146 -28.71 21.46 -16.95
N ALA A 147 -28.29 21.29 -18.19
CA ALA A 147 -28.88 21.98 -19.34
C ALA A 147 -30.37 21.59 -19.54
N GLN A 148 -30.71 20.34 -19.32
CA GLN A 148 -32.06 19.82 -19.41
C GLN A 148 -32.97 20.38 -18.29
N ALA A 149 -32.43 20.43 -17.06
CA ALA A 149 -33.12 21.03 -15.92
C ALA A 149 -33.38 22.53 -16.11
N ALA A 150 -32.41 23.29 -16.64
CA ALA A 150 -32.57 24.70 -16.97
C ALA A 150 -33.63 24.96 -18.04
N ARG A 151 -33.74 24.12 -19.08
CA ARG A 151 -34.80 24.22 -20.09
C ARG A 151 -36.20 23.95 -19.52
N GLY A 152 -36.31 22.95 -18.62
CA GLY A 152 -37.58 22.67 -17.95
C GLY A 152 -38.05 23.82 -17.07
N ALA A 153 -37.14 24.49 -16.34
CA ALA A 153 -37.46 25.67 -15.52
C ALA A 153 -37.87 26.92 -16.34
N ALA A 154 -37.38 27.03 -17.59
CA ALA A 154 -37.75 28.16 -18.47
C ALA A 154 -39.10 27.99 -19.18
N GLN A 155 -39.74 26.82 -19.08
CA GLN A 155 -41.04 26.50 -19.69
C GLN A 155 -42.20 26.47 -18.66
N ALA A 156 -41.90 26.63 -17.39
CA ALA A 156 -42.86 26.71 -16.28
C ALA A 156 -43.16 28.17 -15.90
#